data_57ff683319f4b7579eee56538fdd5ee5
#
_entry.id   57ff683319f4b7579eee56538fdd5ee5
#
_cell.length_a   1.000
_cell.length_b   1.000
_cell.length_c   1.000
_cell.angle_alpha   90.00
_cell.angle_beta   90.00
_cell.angle_gamma   90.00
#
_symmetry.space_group_name_H-M   'P 1'
#
loop_
_entity.id
_entity.type
_entity.pdbx_description
1 polymer ?
#
loop_
_entity_poly.entity_id
_entity_poly.type
_entity_poly.pdbx_seq_one_letter_code
_entity_poly.pdbx_strand_id
1 'polypeptide(L)'
;MAVGGGALIVDIRPEYQRRADGDIPGAIVIERNHLEWRLHPTSAGRIPEAIDARVRWVVICDEGYASSLAAATLRDIGLTAATDVVGGFRAWRAARLPIARRVKPTPPRLAPSRR
;
A
#
# COMPACT_ATOMS: atom_id res chain seq x y z
N MET A 1 1.35 -1.77 8.59
CA MET A 1 2.11 -2.87 9.21
C MET A 1 3.58 -2.59 9.14
N ALA A 2 4.25 -2.75 10.23
CA ALA A 2 5.70 -2.64 10.22
C ALA A 2 6.29 -3.93 9.67
N VAL A 3 7.29 -3.80 8.81
CA VAL A 3 7.99 -4.93 8.22
C VAL A 3 9.42 -4.83 8.67
N GLY A 4 9.85 -5.73 9.48
CA GLY A 4 11.22 -5.79 9.98
C GLY A 4 11.86 -4.41 10.21
N GLY A 5 12.51 -4.17 11.33
CA GLY A 5 13.22 -2.93 11.58
C GLY A 5 12.39 -1.65 11.53
N GLY A 6 11.07 -1.75 11.68
CA GLY A 6 10.20 -0.57 11.70
C GLY A 6 9.80 -0.01 10.34
N ALA A 7 10.02 -0.75 9.26
CA ALA A 7 9.59 -0.32 7.93
C ALA A 7 8.06 -0.34 7.83
N LEU A 8 7.53 0.59 7.04
CA LEU A 8 6.09 0.72 6.82
C LEU A 8 5.77 0.43 5.36
N ILE A 9 4.78 -0.42 5.14
CA ILE A 9 4.37 -0.75 3.78
C ILE A 9 3.35 0.28 3.30
N VAL A 10 3.56 0.79 2.09
CA VAL A 10 2.63 1.68 1.42
C VAL A 10 2.14 1.00 0.14
N ASP A 11 0.85 0.73 0.07
CA ASP A 11 0.23 0.06 -1.06
C ASP A 11 -0.31 1.11 -2.02
N ILE A 12 0.27 1.17 -3.21
CA ILE A 12 -0.14 2.14 -4.23
C ILE A 12 -1.02 1.52 -5.30
N ARG A 13 -1.48 0.27 -5.10
CA ARG A 13 -2.38 -0.35 -6.06
C ARG A 13 -3.71 0.41 -6.10
N PRO A 14 -4.33 0.50 -7.29
CA PRO A 14 -5.67 1.07 -7.37
C PRO A 14 -6.68 0.19 -6.63
N GLU A 15 -7.78 0.78 -6.25
CA GLU A 15 -8.77 0.10 -5.43
C GLU A 15 -9.31 -1.17 -6.08
N TYR A 16 -9.51 -1.16 -7.40
CA TYR A 16 -10.08 -2.34 -8.05
C TYR A 16 -9.17 -3.56 -7.92
N GLN A 17 -7.83 -3.34 -7.92
CA GLN A 17 -6.90 -4.46 -7.71
C GLN A 17 -6.94 -4.95 -6.27
N ARG A 18 -6.98 -4.04 -5.31
CA ARG A 18 -7.04 -4.42 -3.90
C ARG A 18 -8.35 -5.18 -3.60
N ARG A 19 -9.43 -4.74 -4.22
CA ARG A 19 -10.72 -5.40 -4.04
C ARG A 19 -10.72 -6.81 -4.60
N ALA A 20 -10.09 -6.99 -5.74
CA ALA A 20 -10.03 -8.30 -6.41
C ALA A 20 -9.06 -9.26 -5.71
N ASP A 21 -7.90 -8.76 -5.31
CA ASP A 21 -6.79 -9.62 -4.88
C ASP A 21 -6.55 -9.61 -3.38
N GLY A 22 -7.19 -8.71 -2.66
CA GLY A 22 -7.04 -8.58 -1.21
C GLY A 22 -6.10 -7.47 -0.81
N ASP A 23 -6.21 -7.08 0.45
CA ASP A 23 -5.40 -6.02 1.05
C ASP A 23 -4.24 -6.62 1.84
N ILE A 24 -3.17 -5.85 2.00
CA ILE A 24 -2.07 -6.24 2.86
C ILE A 24 -2.39 -5.71 4.26
N PRO A 25 -2.52 -6.58 5.27
CA PRO A 25 -2.88 -6.14 6.61
C PRO A 25 -1.91 -5.08 7.13
N GLY A 26 -2.45 -3.98 7.62
CA GLY A 26 -1.66 -2.90 8.19
C GLY A 26 -0.96 -2.01 7.20
N ALA A 27 -1.04 -2.28 5.90
CA ALA A 27 -0.43 -1.40 4.92
C ALA A 27 -1.18 -0.08 4.85
N ILE A 28 -0.44 0.99 4.62
CA ILE A 28 -1.02 2.31 4.39
C ILE A 28 -1.35 2.40 2.92
N VAL A 29 -2.60 2.72 2.60
CA VAL A 29 -3.04 2.82 1.21
C VAL A 29 -2.93 4.28 0.77
N ILE A 30 -2.14 4.53 -0.28
CA ILE A 30 -2.00 5.86 -0.85
C ILE A 30 -1.99 5.71 -2.36
N GLU A 31 -2.81 6.49 -3.05
CA GLU A 31 -2.77 6.51 -4.51
C GLU A 31 -1.44 7.06 -5.00
N ARG A 32 -0.93 6.50 -6.09
CA ARG A 32 0.39 6.88 -6.61
C ARG A 32 0.52 8.39 -6.82
N ASN A 33 -0.51 9.04 -7.33
CA ASN A 33 -0.47 10.47 -7.62
C ASN A 33 -0.48 11.36 -6.38
N HIS A 34 -0.73 10.80 -5.19
CA HIS A 34 -0.69 11.54 -3.94
C HIS A 34 0.52 11.18 -3.09
N LEU A 35 1.36 10.26 -3.55
CA LEU A 35 2.37 9.62 -2.73
C LEU A 35 3.35 10.61 -2.11
N GLU A 36 3.96 11.47 -2.93
CA GLU A 36 4.94 12.42 -2.44
C GLU A 36 4.32 13.43 -1.47
N TRP A 37 3.12 13.86 -1.79
CA TRP A 37 2.39 14.81 -0.96
C TRP A 37 2.05 14.24 0.42
N ARG A 38 1.77 12.93 0.46
CA ARG A 38 1.40 12.28 1.71
C ARG A 38 2.60 11.84 2.53
N LEU A 39 3.75 11.61 1.93
CA LEU A 39 4.89 11.02 2.62
C LEU A 39 6.02 12.00 2.92
N HIS A 40 6.07 13.16 2.27
CA HIS A 40 7.15 14.11 2.56
C HIS A 40 6.90 14.81 3.90
N PRO A 41 7.90 14.82 4.80
CA PRO A 41 7.68 15.31 6.17
C PRO A 41 7.39 16.80 6.27
N THR A 42 7.70 17.59 5.22
CA THR A 42 7.38 19.02 5.22
C THR A 42 6.09 19.33 4.45
N SER A 43 5.42 18.32 3.92
CA SER A 43 4.21 18.52 3.16
C SER A 43 3.02 18.82 4.07
N ALA A 44 2.17 19.74 3.63
CA ALA A 44 0.92 20.02 4.34
C ALA A 44 -0.02 18.82 4.35
N GLY A 45 0.11 17.93 3.38
CA GLY A 45 -0.72 16.73 3.28
C GLY A 45 -0.11 15.47 3.89
N ARG A 46 0.99 15.60 4.64
CA ARG A 46 1.66 14.43 5.18
C ARG A 46 0.77 13.64 6.12
N ILE A 47 0.91 12.32 6.10
CA ILE A 47 0.27 11.46 7.08
C ILE A 47 1.04 11.50 8.40
N PRO A 48 0.41 11.13 9.53
CA PRO A 48 1.10 11.19 10.83
C PRO A 48 2.40 10.39 10.88
N GLU A 49 2.48 9.30 10.12
CA GLU A 49 3.66 8.45 10.09
C GLU A 49 4.85 9.09 9.38
N ALA A 50 4.62 10.13 8.58
CA ALA A 50 5.68 10.81 7.82
C ALA A 50 6.42 11.82 8.73
N ILE A 51 7.11 11.32 9.74
CA ILE A 51 7.69 12.15 10.81
C ILE A 51 9.01 12.79 10.41
N ASP A 52 9.79 12.15 9.54
CA ASP A 52 11.06 12.71 9.06
C ASP A 52 11.48 11.98 7.78
N ALA A 53 12.65 12.39 7.26
CA ALA A 53 13.14 11.83 6.00
C ALA A 53 13.76 10.44 6.14
N ARG A 54 13.86 9.90 7.34
CA ARG A 54 14.48 8.60 7.59
C ARG A 54 13.48 7.46 7.70
N VAL A 55 12.20 7.76 7.60
CA VAL A 55 11.17 6.70 7.64
C VAL A 55 11.43 5.71 6.51
N ARG A 56 11.34 4.43 6.84
CA ARG A 56 11.62 3.37 5.88
C ARG A 56 10.33 2.96 5.19
N TRP A 57 10.04 3.64 4.09
CA TRP A 57 8.84 3.33 3.30
C TRP A 57 9.14 2.16 2.37
N VAL A 58 8.26 1.19 2.36
CA VAL A 58 8.32 0.04 1.45
C VAL A 58 7.10 0.11 0.56
N VAL A 59 7.28 0.52 -0.69
CA VAL A 59 6.17 0.73 -1.62
C VAL A 59 5.86 -0.57 -2.34
N ILE A 60 4.59 -0.89 -2.49
CA ILE A 60 4.17 -2.08 -3.21
C ILE A 60 3.10 -1.74 -4.23
N CYS A 61 3.23 -2.30 -5.43
CA CYS A 61 2.22 -2.26 -6.48
C CYS A 61 1.90 -3.69 -6.91
N ASP A 62 1.21 -3.87 -8.05
CA ASP A 62 0.81 -5.21 -8.45
C ASP A 62 1.99 -6.09 -8.91
N GLU A 63 2.80 -5.58 -9.83
CA GLU A 63 3.88 -6.36 -10.45
C GLU A 63 5.28 -5.87 -10.15
N GLY A 64 5.42 -4.75 -9.46
CA GLY A 64 6.72 -4.21 -9.07
C GLY A 64 7.25 -3.07 -9.93
N TYR A 65 6.62 -2.75 -11.05
CA TYR A 65 7.10 -1.67 -11.92
C TYR A 65 6.81 -0.29 -11.35
N ALA A 66 5.54 -0.01 -11.09
CA ALA A 66 5.15 1.31 -10.57
C ALA A 66 5.79 1.58 -9.22
N SER A 67 5.92 0.58 -8.37
CA SER A 67 6.51 0.78 -7.05
C SER A 67 8.01 1.02 -7.10
N SER A 68 8.72 0.44 -8.06
CA SER A 68 10.15 0.71 -8.20
C SER A 68 10.39 2.16 -8.63
N LEU A 69 9.57 2.66 -9.56
CA LEU A 69 9.65 4.06 -9.98
C LEU A 69 9.23 4.99 -8.86
N ALA A 70 8.19 4.64 -8.12
CA ALA A 70 7.72 5.44 -7.00
C ALA A 70 8.78 5.54 -5.90
N ALA A 71 9.42 4.43 -5.57
CA ALA A 71 10.49 4.44 -4.56
C ALA A 71 11.66 5.30 -5.02
N ALA A 72 12.02 5.24 -6.31
CA ALA A 72 13.08 6.09 -6.86
C ALA A 72 12.72 7.57 -6.73
N THR A 73 11.48 7.92 -7.05
CA THR A 73 11.01 9.31 -6.89
C THR A 73 11.08 9.77 -5.45
N LEU A 74 10.68 8.91 -4.51
CA LEU A 74 10.75 9.25 -3.09
C LEU A 74 12.19 9.49 -2.66
N ARG A 75 13.13 8.67 -3.12
CA ARG A 75 14.55 8.89 -2.82
C ARG A 75 15.04 10.21 -3.41
N ASP A 76 14.58 10.55 -4.60
CA ASP A 76 14.97 11.80 -5.27
C ASP A 76 14.54 13.03 -4.49
N ILE A 77 13.44 12.97 -3.77
CA ILE A 77 12.97 14.11 -2.96
C ILE A 77 13.47 14.04 -1.52
N GLY A 78 14.45 13.19 -1.26
CA GLY A 78 15.12 13.15 0.03
C GLY A 78 14.71 12.04 0.98
N LEU A 79 13.75 11.20 0.61
CA LEU A 79 13.33 10.07 1.43
C LEU A 79 14.22 8.88 1.11
N THR A 80 15.47 8.95 1.55
CA THR A 80 16.53 8.06 1.08
C THR A 80 16.39 6.61 1.52
N ALA A 81 15.56 6.35 2.52
CA ALA A 81 15.30 4.98 2.98
C ALA A 81 14.12 4.32 2.26
N ALA A 82 13.51 4.98 1.28
CA ALA A 82 12.40 4.41 0.54
C ALA A 82 12.87 3.28 -0.35
N THR A 83 12.11 2.19 -0.37
CA THR A 83 12.37 1.03 -1.20
C THR A 83 11.04 0.44 -1.66
N ASP A 84 11.09 -0.67 -2.38
CA ASP A 84 9.89 -1.30 -2.91
C ASP A 84 9.96 -2.82 -2.77
N VAL A 85 8.81 -3.47 -2.96
CA VAL A 85 8.75 -4.93 -2.97
C VAL A 85 8.99 -5.40 -4.39
N VAL A 86 10.12 -6.06 -4.62
CA VAL A 86 10.45 -6.61 -5.94
C VAL A 86 9.41 -7.65 -6.31
N GLY A 87 8.84 -7.51 -7.51
CA GLY A 87 7.76 -8.39 -7.97
C GLY A 87 6.39 -8.01 -7.45
N GLY A 88 6.29 -7.02 -6.58
CA GLY A 88 5.03 -6.45 -6.11
C GLY A 88 4.14 -7.43 -5.38
N PHE A 89 2.84 -7.18 -5.46
CA PHE A 89 1.85 -8.01 -4.76
C PHE A 89 1.86 -9.45 -5.26
N ARG A 90 2.16 -9.65 -6.53
CA ARG A 90 2.22 -11.01 -7.07
C ARG A 90 3.30 -11.84 -6.40
N ALA A 91 4.48 -11.25 -6.14
CA ALA A 91 5.54 -11.91 -5.38
C ALA A 91 5.15 -12.07 -3.92
N TRP A 92 4.46 -11.10 -3.35
CA TRP A 92 3.95 -11.15 -1.98
C TRP A 92 3.03 -12.37 -1.80
N ARG A 93 2.09 -12.53 -2.73
CA ARG A 93 1.15 -13.63 -2.70
C ARG A 93 1.84 -14.97 -2.93
N ALA A 94 2.79 -15.02 -3.86
CA ALA A 94 3.54 -16.25 -4.14
C ALA A 94 4.37 -16.68 -2.94
N ALA A 95 4.85 -15.73 -2.14
CA ALA A 95 5.58 -16.02 -0.91
C ALA A 95 4.65 -16.34 0.26
N ARG A 96 3.34 -16.35 0.03
CA ARG A 96 2.32 -16.67 1.04
C ARG A 96 2.35 -15.73 2.24
N LEU A 97 2.69 -14.49 2.00
CA LEU A 97 2.63 -13.47 3.04
C LEU A 97 1.19 -13.04 3.28
N PRO A 98 0.89 -12.42 4.43
CA PRO A 98 -0.50 -12.17 4.83
C PRO A 98 -1.28 -11.33 3.83
N ILE A 99 -2.48 -11.76 3.53
CA ILE A 99 -3.44 -11.05 2.68
C ILE A 99 -4.79 -11.11 3.38
N ALA A 100 -5.44 -9.96 3.48
CA ALA A 100 -6.78 -9.85 4.03
C ALA A 100 -7.77 -9.70 2.88
N ARG A 101 -8.53 -10.72 2.58
CA ARG A 101 -9.55 -10.61 1.55
C ARG A 101 -10.74 -9.87 2.09
N ARG A 102 -11.27 -8.97 1.29
CA ARG A 102 -12.47 -8.25 1.67
C ARG A 102 -13.65 -9.19 1.61
N VAL A 103 -14.39 -9.22 2.71
CA VAL A 103 -15.64 -9.91 2.73
C VAL A 103 -16.64 -9.02 2.02
N LYS A 104 -17.20 -9.51 0.93
CA LYS A 104 -18.30 -8.79 0.30
C LYS A 104 -19.43 -8.68 1.31
N PRO A 105 -19.95 -7.47 1.53
CA PRO A 105 -21.14 -7.38 2.35
C PRO A 105 -22.20 -8.30 1.78
N THR A 106 -22.66 -9.19 2.59
CA THR A 106 -23.78 -10.02 2.18
C THR A 106 -24.95 -9.09 1.90
N PRO A 107 -25.51 -9.11 0.70
CA PRO A 107 -26.69 -8.30 0.46
C PRO A 107 -27.72 -8.64 1.52
N PRO A 108 -28.47 -7.68 2.01
CA PRO A 108 -29.51 -7.99 2.95
C PRO A 108 -30.32 -9.10 2.34
N ARG A 109 -30.46 -10.14 3.07
CA ARG A 109 -31.27 -11.20 2.60
C ARG A 109 -32.63 -10.63 2.37
N LEU A 110 -32.96 -10.58 1.13
CA LEU A 110 -34.30 -10.20 0.82
C LEU A 110 -35.19 -11.18 1.50
N ALA A 111 -36.18 -10.63 2.11
CA ALA A 111 -37.23 -11.51 2.59
C ALA A 111 -37.50 -12.51 1.51
N PRO A 112 -37.53 -13.72 1.93
CA PRO A 112 -37.70 -14.75 0.94
C PRO A 112 -38.80 -14.30 0.13
N SER A 113 -38.42 -14.04 -0.80
CA SER A 113 -39.14 -13.63 -1.45
C SER A 113 -40.16 -14.25 -1.24
N ARG A 114 -40.66 -14.04 -0.65
CA ARG A 114 -41.25 -14.36 -0.49
C ARG A 114 -41.75 -14.54 -1.25
N ARG A 115 -41.77 -14.94 -1.46
CA ARG A 115 -42.09 -15.17 -2.26
C ARG A 115 -42.59 -15.74 -2.36
#